data_655e9a82f1b3505fe7fe1755f397fb0a
#
_entry.id   655e9a82f1b3505fe7fe1755f397fb0a
#
_cell.length_a   1.000
_cell.length_b   1.000
_cell.length_c   1.000
_cell.angle_alpha   90.00
_cell.angle_beta   90.00
_cell.angle_gamma   90.00
#
_symmetry.space_group_name_H-M   'P 1'
#
loop_
_entity.id
_entity.type
_entity.pdbx_description
1 polymer ?
#
loop_
_entity_poly.entity_id
_entity_poly.type
_entity_poly.pdbx_seq_one_letter_code
_entity_poly.pdbx_strand_id
1 'polypeptide(L)'
;MGELVRLVLLKLVDEDLLFRGEASEQLRTRGAFETRFVSQVESDSGDRKQIYNILSTLGLRPSATDCDIVRRACESVSTRAAHMCGAGLAGVINRMRESRSEDVMRITVGVDGSVYKLHPSFKERFHAIVRRLTPSCEITFIQSEEGSGRGAALVSAVASKKACMLGQ
;
A
#
# COMPACT_ATOMS: atom_id res chain seq x y z
N MET A 1 -2.02 -5.54 -3.02
CA MET A 1 -0.62 -5.60 -3.52
C MET A 1 -0.14 -7.04 -3.68
N GLY A 2 -0.30 -7.90 -2.69
CA GLY A 2 0.20 -9.28 -2.77
C GLY A 2 -0.21 -10.04 -4.02
N GLU A 3 -1.49 -10.01 -4.39
CA GLU A 3 -1.96 -10.68 -5.61
C GLU A 3 -1.30 -10.15 -6.90
N LEU A 4 -1.01 -8.86 -6.97
CA LEU A 4 -0.26 -8.30 -8.11
C LEU A 4 1.17 -8.81 -8.15
N VAL A 5 1.85 -8.87 -6.99
CA VAL A 5 3.19 -9.47 -6.92
C VAL A 5 3.12 -10.93 -7.37
N ARG A 6 2.18 -11.73 -6.87
CA ARG A 6 1.99 -13.12 -7.27
C ARG A 6 1.89 -13.28 -8.79
N LEU A 7 1.07 -12.46 -9.43
CA LEU A 7 0.90 -12.50 -10.90
C LEU A 7 2.18 -12.11 -11.64
N VAL A 8 2.94 -11.13 -11.13
CA VAL A 8 4.24 -10.77 -11.68
C VAL A 8 5.23 -11.93 -11.55
N LEU A 9 5.29 -12.59 -10.37
CA LEU A 9 6.17 -13.73 -10.16
C LEU A 9 5.80 -14.90 -11.09
N LEU A 10 4.52 -15.22 -11.26
CA LEU A 10 4.09 -16.26 -12.22
C LEU A 10 4.50 -15.93 -13.66
N LYS A 11 4.33 -14.66 -14.07
CA LYS A 11 4.77 -14.23 -15.39
C LYS A 11 6.28 -14.42 -15.59
N LEU A 12 7.09 -14.12 -14.58
CA LEU A 12 8.53 -14.32 -14.62
C LEU A 12 8.91 -15.82 -14.64
N VAL A 13 8.13 -16.67 -13.97
CA VAL A 13 8.29 -18.13 -14.03
C VAL A 13 7.98 -18.64 -15.43
N ASP A 14 6.87 -18.19 -16.04
CA ASP A 14 6.47 -18.61 -17.40
C ASP A 14 7.50 -18.20 -18.47
N GLU A 15 8.31 -17.18 -18.21
CA GLU A 15 9.40 -16.71 -19.08
C GLU A 15 10.78 -17.32 -18.69
N ASP A 16 10.83 -18.35 -17.85
CA ASP A 16 12.05 -18.99 -17.32
C ASP A 16 13.03 -18.06 -16.58
N LEU A 17 12.56 -16.89 -16.12
CA LEU A 17 13.37 -15.87 -15.44
C LEU A 17 13.41 -16.02 -13.92
N LEU A 18 12.56 -16.88 -13.35
CA LEU A 18 12.41 -17.06 -11.91
C LEU A 18 12.16 -18.54 -11.58
N PHE A 19 12.77 -19.03 -10.47
CA PHE A 19 12.60 -20.38 -9.95
C PHE A 19 12.86 -21.49 -11.00
N ARG A 20 13.73 -21.25 -11.98
CA ARG A 20 14.03 -22.18 -13.08
C ARG A 20 12.80 -22.61 -13.89
N GLY A 21 11.81 -21.73 -14.02
CA GLY A 21 10.57 -22.03 -14.72
C GLY A 21 9.57 -22.88 -13.94
N GLU A 22 9.82 -23.17 -12.66
CA GLU A 22 8.97 -24.03 -11.83
C GLU A 22 8.18 -23.22 -10.78
N ALA A 23 6.87 -23.16 -10.92
CA ALA A 23 5.98 -22.59 -9.89
C ALA A 23 5.35 -23.69 -9.05
N SER A 24 5.33 -23.49 -7.73
CA SER A 24 4.61 -24.37 -6.80
C SER A 24 3.09 -24.21 -6.93
N GLU A 25 2.33 -25.22 -6.51
CA GLU A 25 0.86 -25.14 -6.41
C GLU A 25 0.41 -23.98 -5.50
N GLN A 26 1.13 -23.74 -4.40
CA GLN A 26 0.84 -22.63 -3.48
C GLN A 26 1.00 -21.28 -4.20
N LEU A 27 2.08 -21.06 -4.97
CA LEU A 27 2.25 -19.82 -5.71
C LEU A 27 1.17 -19.64 -6.79
N ARG A 28 0.67 -20.74 -7.39
CA ARG A 28 -0.43 -20.70 -8.37
C ARG A 28 -1.77 -20.36 -7.72
N THR A 29 -1.93 -20.68 -6.45
CA THR A 29 -3.17 -20.42 -5.72
C THR A 29 -3.42 -18.92 -5.51
N ARG A 30 -4.59 -18.44 -5.95
CA ARG A 30 -4.98 -17.03 -5.80
C ARG A 30 -4.98 -16.62 -4.33
N GLY A 31 -4.36 -15.46 -4.04
CA GLY A 31 -4.29 -14.90 -2.70
C GLY A 31 -3.21 -15.49 -1.80
N ALA A 32 -2.51 -16.56 -2.22
CA ALA A 32 -1.47 -17.19 -1.39
C ALA A 32 -0.29 -16.26 -1.12
N PHE A 33 0.04 -15.35 -2.02
CA PHE A 33 1.04 -14.30 -1.75
C PHE A 33 0.34 -13.10 -1.11
N GLU A 34 0.31 -13.06 0.20
CA GLU A 34 -0.38 -12.05 0.97
C GLU A 34 0.32 -10.67 0.91
N THR A 35 -0.43 -9.59 1.10
CA THR A 35 0.14 -8.22 1.12
C THR A 35 1.14 -8.02 2.26
N ARG A 36 1.01 -8.74 3.40
CA ARG A 36 2.00 -8.71 4.48
C ARG A 36 3.37 -9.19 4.02
N PHE A 37 3.44 -10.15 3.11
CA PHE A 37 4.71 -10.64 2.55
C PHE A 37 5.45 -9.54 1.78
N VAL A 38 4.73 -8.66 1.07
CA VAL A 38 5.35 -7.50 0.41
C VAL A 38 6.09 -6.62 1.43
N SER A 39 5.44 -6.30 2.55
CA SER A 39 6.06 -5.51 3.63
C SER A 39 7.26 -6.23 4.26
N GLN A 40 7.15 -7.54 4.49
CA GLN A 40 8.21 -8.35 5.07
C GLN A 40 9.42 -8.46 4.13
N VAL A 41 9.19 -8.67 2.84
CA VAL A 41 10.26 -8.71 1.82
C VAL A 41 11.02 -7.39 1.76
N GLU A 42 10.32 -6.26 1.80
CA GLU A 42 10.97 -4.94 1.78
C GLU A 42 11.61 -4.55 3.12
N SER A 43 11.23 -5.20 4.23
CA SER A 43 11.85 -5.02 5.55
C SER A 43 13.11 -5.87 5.74
N ASP A 44 13.40 -6.80 4.84
CA ASP A 44 14.57 -7.68 4.95
C ASP A 44 15.88 -6.89 4.91
N SER A 45 16.77 -7.15 5.87
CA SER A 45 18.01 -6.41 6.10
C SER A 45 19.11 -6.62 5.03
N GLY A 46 18.82 -7.41 3.99
CA GLY A 46 19.74 -7.71 2.89
C GLY A 46 20.38 -9.09 2.99
N ASP A 47 20.19 -9.82 4.08
CA ASP A 47 20.66 -11.20 4.25
C ASP A 47 19.77 -12.24 3.55
N ARG A 48 18.67 -11.81 2.98
CA ARG A 48 17.67 -12.59 2.22
C ARG A 48 16.96 -13.70 3.03
N LYS A 49 17.22 -13.81 4.32
CA LYS A 49 16.66 -14.90 5.15
C LYS A 49 15.14 -14.83 5.21
N GLN A 50 14.60 -13.63 5.39
CA GLN A 50 13.16 -13.43 5.49
C GLN A 50 12.47 -13.75 4.16
N ILE A 51 13.06 -13.32 3.04
CA ILE A 51 12.56 -13.62 1.70
C ILE A 51 12.59 -15.11 1.43
N TYR A 52 13.72 -15.77 1.73
CA TYR A 52 13.88 -17.21 1.60
C TYR A 52 12.81 -17.97 2.38
N ASN A 53 12.58 -17.60 3.65
CA ASN A 53 11.57 -18.24 4.50
C ASN A 53 10.16 -18.10 3.91
N ILE A 54 9.78 -16.89 3.46
CA ILE A 54 8.47 -16.66 2.82
C ILE A 54 8.31 -17.56 1.59
N LEU A 55 9.30 -17.57 0.69
CA LEU A 55 9.24 -18.37 -0.52
C LEU A 55 9.23 -19.87 -0.23
N SER A 56 9.95 -20.32 0.79
CA SER A 56 9.92 -21.71 1.25
C SER A 56 8.56 -22.14 1.79
N THR A 57 7.84 -21.24 2.51
CA THR A 57 6.45 -21.53 2.97
C THR A 57 5.48 -21.64 1.80
N LEU A 58 5.80 -21.04 0.66
CA LEU A 58 5.05 -21.18 -0.59
C LEU A 58 5.50 -22.40 -1.42
N GLY A 59 6.29 -23.29 -0.85
CA GLY A 59 6.73 -24.52 -1.50
C GLY A 59 7.81 -24.32 -2.58
N LEU A 60 8.52 -23.20 -2.54
CA LEU A 60 9.56 -22.85 -3.51
C LEU A 60 10.96 -23.10 -2.94
N ARG A 61 11.95 -23.28 -3.82
CA ARG A 61 13.38 -23.43 -3.48
C ARG A 61 14.17 -22.30 -4.14
N PRO A 62 14.13 -21.07 -3.58
CA PRO A 62 14.73 -19.92 -4.24
C PRO A 62 16.25 -19.94 -4.15
N SER A 63 16.91 -19.49 -5.20
CA SER A 63 18.31 -19.07 -5.17
C SER A 63 18.44 -17.65 -4.60
N ALA A 64 19.67 -17.19 -4.36
CA ALA A 64 19.93 -15.81 -3.95
C ALA A 64 19.41 -14.80 -5.00
N THR A 65 19.60 -15.10 -6.28
CA THR A 65 19.12 -14.28 -7.40
C THR A 65 17.60 -14.22 -7.42
N ASP A 66 16.91 -15.34 -7.18
CA ASP A 66 15.44 -15.36 -7.09
C ASP A 66 14.94 -14.44 -5.97
N CYS A 67 15.59 -14.45 -4.81
CA CYS A 67 15.25 -13.55 -3.71
C CYS A 67 15.38 -12.07 -4.10
N ASP A 68 16.43 -11.70 -4.84
CA ASP A 68 16.64 -10.33 -5.31
C ASP A 68 15.59 -9.93 -6.36
N ILE A 69 15.20 -10.84 -7.25
CA ILE A 69 14.12 -10.60 -8.22
C ILE A 69 12.78 -10.39 -7.50
N VAL A 70 12.46 -11.24 -6.53
CA VAL A 70 11.23 -11.12 -5.73
C VAL A 70 11.20 -9.80 -4.96
N ARG A 71 12.32 -9.37 -4.36
CA ARG A 71 12.44 -8.05 -3.72
C ARG A 71 12.10 -6.93 -4.70
N ARG A 72 12.71 -6.92 -5.88
CA ARG A 72 12.45 -5.90 -6.92
C ARG A 72 11.00 -5.90 -7.39
N ALA A 73 10.36 -7.06 -7.52
CA ALA A 73 8.95 -7.17 -7.84
C ALA A 73 8.06 -6.53 -6.74
N CYS A 74 8.35 -6.82 -5.47
CA CYS A 74 7.65 -6.21 -4.32
C CYS A 74 7.81 -4.68 -4.31
N GLU A 75 9.04 -4.18 -4.42
CA GLU A 75 9.37 -2.75 -4.47
C GLU A 75 8.67 -2.03 -5.63
N SER A 76 8.61 -2.65 -6.81
CA SER A 76 7.94 -2.07 -7.98
C SER A 76 6.45 -1.95 -7.77
N VAL A 77 5.81 -2.99 -7.24
CA VAL A 77 4.36 -3.01 -7.00
C VAL A 77 3.98 -2.03 -5.88
N SER A 78 4.73 -2.01 -4.78
CA SER A 78 4.46 -1.12 -3.64
C SER A 78 4.71 0.35 -3.98
N THR A 79 5.76 0.63 -4.75
CA THR A 79 6.06 1.99 -5.25
C THR A 79 4.95 2.48 -6.17
N ARG A 80 4.52 1.65 -7.12
CA ARG A 80 3.39 1.97 -7.99
C ARG A 80 2.12 2.24 -7.19
N ALA A 81 1.82 1.42 -6.18
CA ALA A 81 0.66 1.60 -5.32
C ALA A 81 0.72 2.93 -4.56
N ALA A 82 1.87 3.28 -3.95
CA ALA A 82 2.07 4.55 -3.27
C ALA A 82 1.91 5.74 -4.22
N HIS A 83 2.46 5.65 -5.44
CA HIS A 83 2.34 6.70 -6.45
C HIS A 83 0.90 6.88 -6.95
N MET A 84 0.16 5.80 -7.18
CA MET A 84 -1.25 5.89 -7.60
C MET A 84 -2.14 6.50 -6.52
N CYS A 85 -1.98 6.08 -5.26
CA CYS A 85 -2.69 6.68 -4.12
C CYS A 85 -2.34 8.16 -3.98
N GLY A 86 -1.05 8.50 -4.09
CA GLY A 86 -0.58 9.89 -4.01
C GLY A 86 -1.07 10.76 -5.15
N ALA A 87 -1.11 10.24 -6.37
CA ALA A 87 -1.66 10.96 -7.53
C ALA A 87 -3.17 11.23 -7.36
N GLY A 88 -3.93 10.24 -6.87
CA GLY A 88 -5.35 10.41 -6.56
C GLY A 88 -5.59 11.51 -5.53
N LEU A 89 -4.83 11.49 -4.42
CA LEU A 89 -4.92 12.54 -3.41
C LEU A 89 -4.51 13.91 -3.97
N ALA A 90 -3.41 13.98 -4.72
CA ALA A 90 -2.95 15.23 -5.33
C ALA A 90 -3.99 15.82 -6.29
N GLY A 91 -4.71 14.98 -7.04
CA GLY A 91 -5.81 15.41 -7.90
C GLY A 91 -6.92 16.11 -7.11
N VAL A 92 -7.32 15.55 -5.97
CA VAL A 92 -8.31 16.18 -5.07
C VAL A 92 -7.79 17.49 -4.50
N ILE A 93 -6.55 17.52 -3.99
CA ILE A 93 -5.93 18.71 -3.42
C ILE A 93 -5.83 19.83 -4.46
N ASN A 94 -5.36 19.52 -5.67
CA ASN A 94 -5.25 20.51 -6.74
C ASN A 94 -6.63 21.05 -7.14
N ARG A 95 -7.64 20.20 -7.21
CA ARG A 95 -9.03 20.63 -7.47
C ARG A 95 -9.57 21.57 -6.39
N MET A 96 -9.28 21.28 -5.12
CA MET A 96 -9.63 22.17 -4.00
C MET A 96 -8.92 23.52 -4.10
N ARG A 97 -7.63 23.51 -4.48
CA ARG A 97 -6.83 24.72 -4.66
C ARG A 97 -7.36 25.61 -5.78
N GLU A 98 -7.76 25.04 -6.93
CA GLU A 98 -8.34 25.77 -8.06
C GLU A 98 -9.60 26.57 -7.69
N SER A 99 -10.33 26.13 -6.67
CA SER A 99 -11.53 26.82 -6.18
C SER A 99 -11.23 27.90 -5.13
N ARG A 100 -9.96 28.13 -4.80
CA ARG A 100 -9.54 29.12 -3.78
C ARG A 100 -8.58 30.12 -4.39
N SER A 101 -8.62 31.35 -3.91
CA SER A 101 -7.77 32.47 -4.37
C SER A 101 -6.50 32.63 -3.50
N GLU A 102 -6.06 31.58 -2.82
CA GLU A 102 -4.90 31.61 -1.94
C GLU A 102 -3.63 31.22 -2.72
N ASP A 103 -2.52 31.92 -2.51
CA ASP A 103 -1.23 31.60 -3.14
C ASP A 103 -0.68 30.25 -2.65
N VAL A 104 -0.83 29.96 -1.36
CA VAL A 104 -0.43 28.71 -0.71
C VAL A 104 -1.59 28.14 0.09
N MET A 105 -2.04 26.95 -0.28
CA MET A 105 -3.11 26.27 0.46
C MET A 105 -2.53 25.40 1.57
N ARG A 106 -3.03 25.57 2.80
CA ARG A 106 -2.72 24.70 3.94
C ARG A 106 -3.81 23.65 4.09
N ILE A 107 -3.41 22.36 4.12
CA ILE A 107 -4.36 21.25 4.22
C ILE A 107 -3.85 20.18 5.18
N THR A 108 -4.76 19.62 5.96
CA THR A 108 -4.50 18.43 6.78
C THR A 108 -5.17 17.23 6.16
N VAL A 109 -4.39 16.14 5.99
CA VAL A 109 -4.84 14.87 5.43
C VAL A 109 -4.82 13.82 6.52
N GLY A 110 -5.99 13.29 6.87
CA GLY A 110 -6.12 12.11 7.73
C GLY A 110 -5.88 10.84 6.93
N VAL A 111 -4.98 9.98 7.40
CA VAL A 111 -4.68 8.70 6.74
C VAL A 111 -4.90 7.55 7.71
N ASP A 112 -5.68 6.56 7.27
CA ASP A 112 -5.87 5.30 7.97
C ASP A 112 -5.52 4.12 7.04
N GLY A 113 -5.01 3.03 7.61
CA GLY A 113 -4.73 1.81 6.86
C GLY A 113 -3.44 1.10 7.29
N SER A 114 -3.50 -0.23 7.30
CA SER A 114 -2.39 -1.09 7.73
C SER A 114 -1.16 -0.97 6.85
N VAL A 115 -1.32 -0.81 5.54
CA VAL A 115 -0.20 -0.62 4.62
C VAL A 115 0.55 0.67 4.92
N TYR A 116 -0.17 1.77 5.14
CA TYR A 116 0.44 3.04 5.48
C TYR A 116 1.18 3.00 6.83
N LYS A 117 0.66 2.24 7.80
CA LYS A 117 1.24 2.09 9.14
C LYS A 117 2.45 1.17 9.17
N LEU A 118 2.36 0.02 8.50
CA LEU A 118 3.24 -1.13 8.73
C LEU A 118 4.24 -1.39 7.60
N HIS A 119 4.01 -0.86 6.40
CA HIS A 119 4.94 -1.07 5.30
C HIS A 119 6.15 -0.14 5.44
N PRO A 120 7.39 -0.65 5.31
CA PRO A 120 8.59 0.12 5.64
C PRO A 120 8.77 1.40 4.83
N SER A 121 8.39 1.41 3.56
CA SER A 121 8.68 2.52 2.63
C SER A 121 7.43 3.17 2.02
N PHE A 122 6.24 2.61 2.23
CA PHE A 122 5.02 3.10 1.56
C PHE A 122 4.68 4.55 1.94
N LYS A 123 4.71 4.85 3.23
CA LYS A 123 4.41 6.18 3.78
C LYS A 123 5.31 7.25 3.18
N GLU A 124 6.61 6.98 3.15
CA GLU A 124 7.60 7.91 2.62
C GLU A 124 7.40 8.16 1.11
N ARG A 125 7.25 7.09 0.31
CA ARG A 125 6.98 7.18 -1.13
C ARG A 125 5.68 7.93 -1.43
N PHE A 126 4.64 7.66 -0.65
CA PHE A 126 3.35 8.34 -0.77
C PHE A 126 3.47 9.84 -0.48
N HIS A 127 4.12 10.23 0.62
CA HIS A 127 4.33 11.64 0.95
C HIS A 127 5.17 12.36 -0.11
N ALA A 128 6.23 11.72 -0.59
CA ALA A 128 7.12 12.29 -1.60
C ALA A 128 6.37 12.61 -2.90
N ILE A 129 5.55 11.68 -3.41
CA ILE A 129 4.80 11.90 -4.65
C ILE A 129 3.70 12.94 -4.48
N VAL A 130 2.99 12.97 -3.34
CA VAL A 130 1.97 13.98 -3.08
C VAL A 130 2.59 15.38 -3.10
N ARG A 131 3.66 15.60 -2.33
CA ARG A 131 4.34 16.90 -2.28
C ARG A 131 4.86 17.33 -3.66
N ARG A 132 5.38 16.39 -4.44
CA ARG A 132 5.85 16.67 -5.81
C ARG A 132 4.74 17.14 -6.74
N LEU A 133 3.53 16.59 -6.58
CA LEU A 133 2.38 16.89 -7.43
C LEU A 133 1.53 18.08 -6.93
N THR A 134 1.84 18.62 -5.75
CA THR A 134 1.12 19.75 -5.13
C THR A 134 2.09 20.82 -4.61
N PRO A 135 2.91 21.43 -5.48
CA PRO A 135 4.01 22.31 -5.06
C PRO A 135 3.56 23.59 -4.33
N SER A 136 2.31 24.04 -4.56
CA SER A 136 1.73 25.23 -3.91
C SER A 136 0.86 24.89 -2.70
N CYS A 137 1.11 23.74 -2.05
CA CYS A 137 0.34 23.31 -0.89
C CYS A 137 1.26 22.92 0.27
N GLU A 138 0.93 23.37 1.47
CA GLU A 138 1.51 22.90 2.72
C GLU A 138 0.63 21.78 3.27
N ILE A 139 1.14 20.54 3.24
CA ILE A 139 0.36 19.35 3.60
C ILE A 139 0.86 18.75 4.90
N THR A 140 -0.03 18.66 5.89
CA THR A 140 0.17 17.94 7.14
C THR A 140 -0.56 16.60 7.07
N PHE A 141 0.15 15.50 7.32
CA PHE A 141 -0.45 14.16 7.38
C PHE A 141 -0.65 13.75 8.85
N ILE A 142 -1.87 13.36 9.19
CA ILE A 142 -2.22 12.84 10.52
C ILE A 142 -2.60 11.37 10.36
N GLN A 143 -1.89 10.49 11.06
CA GLN A 143 -2.23 9.08 11.09
C GLN A 143 -3.38 8.86 12.06
N SER A 144 -4.47 8.25 11.58
CA SER A 144 -5.59 7.84 12.42
C SER A 144 -5.33 6.46 13.02
N GLU A 145 -5.72 6.28 14.27
CA GLU A 145 -5.78 4.97 14.92
C GLU A 145 -7.24 4.54 15.00
N GLU A 146 -7.56 3.38 14.39
CA GLU A 146 -8.91 2.81 14.33
C GLU A 146 -9.98 3.77 13.77
N GLY A 147 -9.60 4.63 12.81
CA GLY A 147 -10.44 5.69 12.27
C GLY A 147 -11.75 5.20 11.68
N SER A 148 -11.73 4.08 10.97
CA SER A 148 -12.92 3.48 10.35
C SER A 148 -13.95 3.03 11.38
N GLY A 149 -13.53 2.33 12.44
CA GLY A 149 -14.42 1.86 13.51
C GLY A 149 -15.01 3.01 14.33
N ARG A 150 -14.17 3.95 14.74
CA ARG A 150 -14.59 5.15 15.49
C ARG A 150 -15.52 6.04 14.65
N GLY A 151 -15.20 6.23 13.38
CA GLY A 151 -16.04 6.99 12.45
C GLY A 151 -17.42 6.36 12.27
N ALA A 152 -17.50 5.06 12.05
CA ALA A 152 -18.76 4.34 11.95
C ALA A 152 -19.60 4.45 13.23
N ALA A 153 -19.00 4.31 14.41
CA ALA A 153 -19.66 4.48 15.68
C ALA A 153 -20.24 5.89 15.87
N LEU A 154 -19.45 6.93 15.51
CA LEU A 154 -19.90 8.32 15.56
C LEU A 154 -21.08 8.58 14.62
N VAL A 155 -21.02 8.13 13.38
CA VAL A 155 -22.11 8.27 12.41
C VAL A 155 -23.37 7.58 12.91
N SER A 156 -23.27 6.36 13.45
CA SER A 156 -24.40 5.63 14.04
C SER A 156 -25.02 6.37 15.22
N ALA A 157 -24.19 6.90 16.12
CA ALA A 157 -24.66 7.68 17.27
C ALA A 157 -25.41 8.95 16.86
N VAL A 158 -24.87 9.70 15.88
CA VAL A 158 -25.51 10.92 15.34
C VAL A 158 -26.81 10.58 14.63
N ALA A 159 -26.85 9.53 13.84
CA ALA A 159 -28.06 9.09 13.13
C ALA A 159 -29.17 8.67 14.12
N SER A 160 -28.84 7.89 15.16
CA SER A 160 -29.79 7.51 16.20
C SER A 160 -30.34 8.73 16.96
N LYS A 161 -29.47 9.69 17.33
CA LYS A 161 -29.90 10.91 18.01
C LYS A 161 -30.86 11.74 17.14
N LYS A 162 -30.58 11.88 15.84
CA LYS A 162 -31.45 12.58 14.90
C LYS A 162 -32.79 11.86 14.73
N ALA A 163 -32.80 10.54 14.63
CA ALA A 163 -34.05 9.76 14.53
C ALA A 163 -34.93 9.96 15.78
N CYS A 164 -34.36 9.94 16.99
CA CYS A 164 -35.09 10.23 18.23
C CYS A 164 -35.65 11.65 18.28
N MET A 165 -34.96 12.65 17.73
CA MET A 165 -35.43 14.05 17.70
C MET A 165 -36.55 14.29 16.68
N LEU A 166 -36.60 13.50 15.59
CA LEU A 166 -37.63 13.60 14.55
C LEU A 166 -38.84 12.75 14.83
N GLY A 167 -38.78 11.82 15.78
CA GLY A 167 -39.90 10.96 16.22
C GLY A 167 -40.68 11.49 17.41
N GLN A 168 -40.37 12.72 17.88
CA GLN A 168 -41.15 13.49 18.85
C GLN A 168 -41.93 14.61 18.14
#